data_6aaf8d33a586842dd2f71973ac51e492
#
_entry.id   6aaf8d33a586842dd2f71973ac51e492
#
_cell.length_a   1.000
_cell.length_b   1.000
_cell.length_c   1.000
_cell.angle_alpha   90.00
_cell.angle_beta   90.00
_cell.angle_gamma   90.00
#
_symmetry.space_group_name_H-M   'P 1'
#
loop_
_entity.id
_entity.type
_entity.pdbx_description
1 polymer ?
#
loop_
_entity_poly.entity_id
_entity_poly.type
_entity_poly.pdbx_seq_one_letter_code
_entity_poly.pdbx_strand_id
1 'polypeptide(L)'
;MDISLVAKMKKYDEFISCYNEGDEKKLYKGKSLLFYSLSNNDAESRYLITDFLLNKGAETNVINECGENLLHILLSRTNHNIKQTAELCQRLIKNGVDINQLDKKDRLPLQYVVNMKYTDEELEPLY
;
A
#
# COMPACT_ATOMS: atom_id res chain seq x y z
N MET A 1 -3.09 5.83 20.57
CA MET A 1 -3.17 6.03 19.10
C MET A 1 -3.75 4.78 18.47
N ASP A 2 -4.69 4.97 17.57
CA ASP A 2 -5.33 3.91 16.82
C ASP A 2 -4.29 3.17 15.96
N ILE A 3 -4.41 1.84 15.82
CA ILE A 3 -3.45 1.04 15.04
C ILE A 3 -3.36 1.52 13.58
N SER A 4 -4.45 2.07 13.02
CA SER A 4 -4.42 2.60 11.65
C SER A 4 -3.47 3.79 11.54
N LEU A 5 -3.46 4.68 12.52
CA LEU A 5 -2.55 5.82 12.52
C LEU A 5 -1.11 5.37 12.76
N VAL A 6 -0.91 4.35 13.59
CA VAL A 6 0.42 3.77 13.79
C VAL A 6 0.94 3.18 12.47
N ALA A 7 0.11 2.44 11.74
CA ALA A 7 0.49 1.88 10.45
C ALA A 7 0.87 2.95 9.44
N LYS A 8 0.20 4.11 9.47
CA LYS A 8 0.44 5.20 8.52
C LYS A 8 1.65 6.05 8.89
N MET A 9 1.92 6.26 10.18
CA MET A 9 2.80 7.33 10.64
C MET A 9 4.03 6.87 11.40
N LYS A 10 4.07 5.62 11.84
CA LYS A 10 5.14 5.12 12.72
C LYS A 10 5.99 4.05 12.05
N LYS A 11 7.11 3.72 12.70
CA LYS A 11 8.01 2.67 12.22
C LYS A 11 7.43 1.29 12.48
N TYR A 12 7.97 0.29 11.78
CA TYR A 12 7.54 -1.09 11.89
C TYR A 12 7.56 -1.61 13.33
N ASP A 13 8.63 -1.32 14.09
CA ASP A 13 8.75 -1.81 15.47
C ASP A 13 7.61 -1.31 16.35
N GLU A 14 7.24 -0.04 16.18
CA GLU A 14 6.14 0.54 16.94
C GLU A 14 4.81 -0.07 16.52
N PHE A 15 4.62 -0.32 15.24
CA PHE A 15 3.42 -0.98 14.73
C PHE A 15 3.28 -2.38 15.37
N ILE A 16 4.34 -3.17 15.37
CA ILE A 16 4.30 -4.53 15.92
C ILE A 16 3.97 -4.49 17.42
N SER A 17 4.49 -3.51 18.15
CA SER A 17 4.22 -3.40 19.59
C SER A 17 2.77 -3.05 19.89
N CYS A 18 2.06 -2.44 18.96
CA CYS A 18 0.66 -2.01 19.11
C CYS A 18 -0.34 -2.97 18.47
N TYR A 19 0.13 -3.89 17.63
CA TYR A 19 -0.74 -4.78 16.87
C TYR A 19 -1.33 -5.88 17.76
N ASN A 20 -2.63 -6.15 17.57
CA ASN A 20 -3.33 -7.28 18.21
C ASN A 20 -3.93 -8.18 17.13
N GLU A 21 -3.94 -9.49 17.39
CA GLU A 21 -4.53 -10.46 16.46
C GLU A 21 -5.96 -10.07 16.12
N GLY A 22 -6.28 -10.06 14.84
CA GLY A 22 -7.58 -9.68 14.32
C GLY A 22 -7.67 -8.24 13.86
N ASP A 23 -6.67 -7.39 14.18
CA ASP A 23 -6.66 -6.01 13.71
C ASP A 23 -6.67 -5.93 12.19
N GLU A 24 -6.05 -6.90 11.53
CA GLU A 24 -5.98 -6.94 10.06
C GLU A 24 -7.33 -7.17 9.41
N LYS A 25 -8.33 -7.62 10.15
CA LYS A 25 -9.67 -7.90 9.64
C LYS A 25 -10.68 -6.79 9.90
N LYS A 26 -10.28 -5.77 10.65
CA LYS A 26 -11.16 -4.67 11.00
C LYS A 26 -11.06 -3.56 9.96
N LEU A 27 -12.13 -2.75 9.87
CA LEU A 27 -12.14 -1.54 9.05
C LEU A 27 -11.91 -0.33 9.96
N TYR A 28 -11.12 0.61 9.46
CA TYR A 28 -10.78 1.85 10.16
C TYR A 28 -11.28 3.00 9.28
N LYS A 29 -12.35 3.68 9.73
CA LYS A 29 -13.05 4.68 8.94
C LYS A 29 -13.45 4.12 7.57
N GLY A 30 -13.93 2.87 7.57
CA GLY A 30 -14.39 2.18 6.37
C GLY A 30 -13.27 1.63 5.47
N LYS A 31 -12.02 1.69 5.90
CA LYS A 31 -10.87 1.26 5.09
C LYS A 31 -10.09 0.13 5.74
N SER A 32 -9.57 -0.77 4.92
CA SER A 32 -8.64 -1.81 5.35
C SER A 32 -7.36 -1.19 5.92
N LEU A 33 -6.76 -1.86 6.88
CA LEU A 33 -5.50 -1.42 7.48
C LEU A 33 -4.38 -1.26 6.43
N LEU A 34 -4.46 -2.00 5.31
CA LEU A 34 -3.50 -1.89 4.21
C LEU A 34 -3.49 -0.50 3.56
N PHE A 35 -4.63 0.21 3.53
CA PHE A 35 -4.64 1.59 3.03
C PHE A 35 -3.72 2.49 3.87
N TYR A 36 -3.69 2.24 5.16
CA TYR A 36 -2.86 3.04 6.08
C TYR A 36 -1.39 2.65 5.97
N SER A 37 -1.06 1.36 5.91
CA SER A 37 0.33 0.92 5.81
C SER A 37 0.96 1.35 4.48
N LEU A 38 0.22 1.28 3.38
CA LEU A 38 0.71 1.71 2.07
C LEU A 38 0.84 3.23 1.96
N SER A 39 0.22 3.99 2.87
CA SER A 39 0.35 5.44 2.94
C SER A 39 1.51 5.90 3.82
N ASN A 40 2.24 4.98 4.45
CA ASN A 40 3.36 5.32 5.31
C ASN A 40 4.47 5.98 4.48
N ASN A 41 4.99 7.11 4.95
CA ASN A 41 6.03 7.86 4.24
C ASN A 41 7.43 7.24 4.39
N ASP A 42 7.62 6.36 5.37
CA ASP A 42 8.88 5.63 5.51
C ASP A 42 8.81 4.37 4.63
N ALA A 43 9.58 4.34 3.55
CA ALA A 43 9.50 3.25 2.57
C ALA A 43 9.77 1.87 3.17
N GLU A 44 10.73 1.77 4.09
CA GLU A 44 11.03 0.50 4.73
C GLU A 44 9.89 0.03 5.63
N SER A 45 9.35 0.92 6.46
CA SER A 45 8.21 0.57 7.33
C SER A 45 6.96 0.27 6.51
N ARG A 46 6.72 1.00 5.42
CA ARG A 46 5.65 0.71 4.48
C ARG A 46 5.74 -0.74 3.99
N TYR A 47 6.91 -1.14 3.55
CA TYR A 47 7.15 -2.49 3.06
C TYR A 47 6.94 -3.53 4.16
N LEU A 48 7.58 -3.34 5.31
CA LEU A 48 7.55 -4.32 6.41
C LEU A 48 6.16 -4.48 7.01
N ILE A 49 5.44 -3.37 7.23
CA ILE A 49 4.09 -3.41 7.80
C ILE A 49 3.13 -4.06 6.80
N THR A 50 3.21 -3.67 5.53
CA THR A 50 2.34 -4.23 4.49
C THR A 50 2.61 -5.73 4.31
N ASP A 51 3.88 -6.13 4.27
CA ASP A 51 4.26 -7.54 4.20
C ASP A 51 3.66 -8.33 5.36
N PHE A 52 3.78 -7.81 6.57
CA PHE A 52 3.21 -8.43 7.76
C PHE A 52 1.70 -8.62 7.63
N LEU A 53 1.00 -7.56 7.19
CA LEU A 53 -0.46 -7.60 7.05
C LEU A 53 -0.91 -8.56 5.96
N LEU A 54 -0.19 -8.62 4.84
CA LEU A 54 -0.50 -9.57 3.77
C LEU A 54 -0.31 -11.01 4.24
N ASN A 55 0.73 -11.26 5.03
CA ASN A 55 0.97 -12.58 5.61
C ASN A 55 -0.14 -13.00 6.59
N LYS A 56 -0.82 -12.02 7.20
CA LYS A 56 -1.95 -12.27 8.10
C LYS A 56 -3.28 -12.40 7.35
N GLY A 57 -3.27 -12.25 6.04
CA GLY A 57 -4.47 -12.39 5.24
C GLY A 57 -5.38 -11.17 5.22
N ALA A 58 -4.82 -9.98 5.40
CA ALA A 58 -5.60 -8.74 5.33
C ALA A 58 -6.32 -8.61 3.98
N GLU A 59 -7.52 -8.02 4.00
CA GLU A 59 -8.36 -7.88 2.81
C GLU A 59 -7.71 -6.95 1.78
N THR A 60 -7.57 -7.44 0.53
CA THR A 60 -6.93 -6.69 -0.56
C THR A 60 -7.93 -6.15 -1.59
N ASN A 61 -9.14 -6.69 -1.67
CA ASN A 61 -10.14 -6.28 -2.66
C ASN A 61 -10.99 -5.13 -2.11
N VAL A 62 -10.35 -3.98 -1.91
CA VAL A 62 -10.96 -2.81 -1.29
C VAL A 62 -10.72 -1.57 -2.13
N ILE A 63 -11.67 -0.65 -2.12
CA ILE A 63 -11.61 0.62 -2.85
C ILE A 63 -12.07 1.70 -1.87
N ASN A 64 -11.37 2.85 -1.85
CA ASN A 64 -11.76 3.97 -1.00
C ASN A 64 -12.79 4.86 -1.68
N GLU A 65 -13.19 5.95 -1.02
CA GLU A 65 -14.18 6.88 -1.53
C GLU A 65 -13.74 7.62 -2.81
N CYS A 66 -12.45 7.61 -3.13
CA CYS A 66 -11.90 8.19 -4.35
C CYS A 66 -11.80 7.19 -5.51
N GLY A 67 -12.32 5.97 -5.33
CA GLY A 67 -12.22 4.92 -6.34
C GLY A 67 -10.84 4.29 -6.43
N GLU A 68 -9.96 4.59 -5.49
CA GLU A 68 -8.58 4.08 -5.47
C GLU A 68 -8.51 2.72 -4.81
N ASN A 69 -7.77 1.80 -5.42
CA ASN A 69 -7.43 0.53 -4.79
C ASN A 69 -6.04 0.63 -4.15
N LEU A 70 -5.54 -0.50 -3.62
CA LEU A 70 -4.26 -0.50 -2.92
C LEU A 70 -3.08 -0.16 -3.83
N LEU A 71 -3.14 -0.50 -5.12
CA LEU A 71 -2.08 -0.15 -6.07
C LEU A 71 -2.02 1.36 -6.31
N HIS A 72 -3.17 2.04 -6.40
CA HIS A 72 -3.19 3.50 -6.51
C HIS A 72 -2.47 4.14 -5.33
N ILE A 73 -2.78 3.67 -4.12
CA ILE A 73 -2.18 4.24 -2.90
C ILE A 73 -0.66 4.03 -2.89
N LEU A 74 -0.21 2.82 -3.18
CA LEU A 74 1.22 2.50 -3.19
C LEU A 74 1.97 3.34 -4.22
N LEU A 75 1.48 3.38 -5.45
CA LEU A 75 2.18 4.03 -6.56
C LEU A 75 2.07 5.55 -6.52
N SER A 76 1.16 6.11 -5.71
CA SER A 76 1.05 7.56 -5.53
C SER A 76 2.09 8.12 -4.54
N ARG A 77 2.82 7.26 -3.83
CA ARG A 77 3.89 7.72 -2.94
C ARG A 77 5.06 8.27 -3.75
N THR A 78 5.83 9.16 -3.14
CA THR A 78 6.92 9.84 -3.84
C THR A 78 8.30 9.24 -3.55
N ASN A 79 8.44 8.56 -2.43
CA ASN A 79 9.71 7.92 -2.04
C ASN A 79 9.56 6.40 -2.09
N HIS A 80 10.45 5.75 -2.84
CA HIS A 80 10.36 4.31 -3.05
C HIS A 80 11.74 3.64 -2.98
N ASN A 81 11.77 2.45 -2.39
CA ASN A 81 12.73 1.43 -2.76
C ASN A 81 12.05 0.66 -3.89
N ILE A 82 12.52 0.85 -5.13
CA ILE A 82 11.80 0.35 -6.30
C ILE A 82 11.64 -1.17 -6.27
N LYS A 83 12.65 -1.91 -5.82
CA LYS A 83 12.56 -3.37 -5.72
C LYS A 83 11.49 -3.81 -4.74
N GLN A 84 11.42 -3.16 -3.57
CA GLN A 84 10.39 -3.46 -2.58
C GLN A 84 9.01 -3.06 -3.08
N THR A 85 8.89 -1.92 -3.74
CA THR A 85 7.62 -1.49 -4.32
C THR A 85 7.15 -2.46 -5.39
N ALA A 86 8.04 -2.92 -6.27
CA ALA A 86 7.70 -3.91 -7.29
C ALA A 86 7.23 -5.23 -6.67
N GLU A 87 7.90 -5.68 -5.62
CA GLU A 87 7.50 -6.89 -4.91
C GLU A 87 6.10 -6.75 -4.31
N LEU A 88 5.81 -5.62 -3.67
CA LEU A 88 4.48 -5.37 -3.13
C LEU A 88 3.42 -5.34 -4.23
N CYS A 89 3.72 -4.71 -5.37
CA CYS A 89 2.81 -4.69 -6.50
C CYS A 89 2.47 -6.11 -6.97
N GLN A 90 3.48 -6.96 -7.11
CA GLN A 90 3.27 -8.34 -7.53
C GLN A 90 2.40 -9.11 -6.54
N ARG A 91 2.65 -8.93 -5.24
CA ARG A 91 1.86 -9.59 -4.20
C ARG A 91 0.41 -9.12 -4.20
N LEU A 92 0.18 -7.82 -4.37
CA LEU A 92 -1.16 -7.26 -4.42
C LEU A 92 -1.93 -7.78 -5.64
N ILE A 93 -1.29 -7.80 -6.81
CA ILE A 93 -1.90 -8.32 -8.03
C ILE A 93 -2.21 -9.81 -7.89
N LYS A 94 -1.28 -10.58 -7.32
CA LYS A 94 -1.49 -12.02 -7.08
C LYS A 94 -2.67 -12.27 -6.15
N ASN A 95 -2.94 -11.34 -5.23
CA ASN A 95 -4.08 -11.43 -4.31
C ASN A 95 -5.35 -10.82 -4.87
N GLY A 96 -5.38 -10.47 -6.15
CA GLY A 96 -6.60 -10.06 -6.84
C GLY A 96 -6.81 -8.56 -6.98
N VAL A 97 -5.84 -7.73 -6.60
CA VAL A 97 -5.95 -6.29 -6.79
C VAL A 97 -5.90 -5.98 -8.29
N ASP A 98 -6.88 -5.21 -8.78
CA ASP A 98 -7.07 -4.96 -10.20
C ASP A 98 -6.16 -3.84 -10.69
N ILE A 99 -5.24 -4.14 -11.60
CA ILE A 99 -4.34 -3.14 -12.20
C ILE A 99 -5.07 -2.21 -13.17
N ASN A 100 -6.29 -2.58 -13.57
CA ASN A 100 -7.11 -1.79 -14.50
C ASN A 100 -8.17 -0.96 -13.80
N GLN A 101 -8.15 -0.89 -12.46
CA GLN A 101 -9.10 -0.09 -11.71
C GLN A 101 -8.89 1.40 -11.99
N LEU A 102 -9.95 2.07 -12.42
CA LEU A 102 -9.93 3.53 -12.58
C LEU A 102 -10.40 4.20 -11.29
N ASP A 103 -9.68 5.22 -10.85
CA ASP A 103 -10.14 6.06 -9.74
C ASP A 103 -11.18 7.08 -10.25
N LYS A 104 -11.67 7.94 -9.37
CA LYS A 104 -12.69 8.95 -9.75
C LYS A 104 -12.18 9.99 -10.72
N LYS A 105 -10.87 10.08 -10.96
CA LYS A 105 -10.26 10.95 -11.96
C LYS A 105 -9.86 10.18 -13.22
N ASP A 106 -10.40 8.95 -13.38
CA ASP A 106 -10.15 8.07 -14.52
C ASP A 106 -8.67 7.71 -14.70
N ARG A 107 -7.94 7.52 -13.57
CA ARG A 107 -6.52 7.17 -13.60
C ARG A 107 -6.32 5.70 -13.22
N LEU A 108 -5.46 5.03 -13.99
CA LEU A 108 -4.97 3.69 -13.66
C LEU A 108 -3.83 3.79 -12.65
N PRO A 109 -3.62 2.74 -11.81
CA PRO A 109 -2.51 2.75 -10.86
C PRO A 109 -1.15 3.04 -11.50
N LEU A 110 -0.85 2.45 -12.66
CA LEU A 110 0.44 2.65 -13.32
C LEU A 110 0.65 4.08 -13.82
N GLN A 111 -0.42 4.86 -14.00
CA GLN A 111 -0.27 6.26 -14.41
C GLN A 111 0.46 7.10 -13.36
N TYR A 112 0.44 6.66 -12.10
CA TYR A 112 1.19 7.36 -11.04
C TYR A 112 2.70 7.18 -11.15
N VAL A 113 3.16 6.14 -11.85
CA VAL A 113 4.60 5.87 -12.02
C VAL A 113 5.29 7.01 -12.77
N VAL A 114 4.59 7.64 -13.73
CA VAL A 114 5.16 8.75 -14.50
C VAL A 114 5.44 9.99 -13.65
N ASN A 115 4.83 10.09 -12.47
CA ASN A 115 5.06 11.20 -11.54
C ASN A 115 6.21 10.94 -10.57
N MET A 116 6.81 9.76 -10.61
CA MET A 116 7.95 9.43 -9.78
C MET A 116 9.22 10.07 -10.36
N LYS A 117 10.07 10.59 -9.46
CA LYS A 117 11.31 11.27 -9.87
C LYS A 117 12.46 10.26 -10.00
N TYR A 118 12.26 9.25 -10.85
CA TYR A 118 13.24 8.20 -11.11
C TYR A 118 13.43 8.05 -12.61
N THR A 119 14.59 7.53 -13.02
CA THR A 119 14.83 7.27 -14.45
C THR A 119 14.01 6.08 -14.92
N ASP A 120 13.82 5.95 -16.25
CA ASP A 120 13.12 4.80 -16.83
C ASP A 120 13.80 3.49 -16.45
N GLU A 121 15.13 3.47 -16.39
CA GLU A 121 15.88 2.28 -15.98
C GLU A 121 15.57 1.90 -14.54
N GLU A 122 15.51 2.89 -13.64
CA GLU A 122 15.17 2.64 -12.24
C GLU A 122 13.73 2.13 -12.08
N LEU A 123 12.81 2.57 -12.95
CA LEU A 123 11.40 2.21 -12.88
C LEU A 123 11.08 0.89 -13.61
N GLU A 124 12.04 0.32 -14.34
CA GLU A 124 11.81 -0.91 -15.10
C GLU A 124 11.10 -2.02 -14.30
N PRO A 125 11.46 -2.27 -13.03
CA PRO A 125 10.79 -3.32 -12.25
C PRO A 125 9.28 -3.12 -12.08
N LEU A 126 8.78 -1.89 -12.30
CA LEU A 126 7.35 -1.58 -12.15
C LEU A 126 6.56 -1.75 -13.46
N TYR A 127 7.25 -1.88 -14.59
CA TYR A 127 6.61 -1.99 -15.92
C TYR A 127 6.25 -3.42 -16.30
#